data_02751fd872121a3e8185e6fe1fde2f94
#
_entry.id   02751fd872121a3e8185e6fe1fde2f94
#
_cell.length_a   1.000
_cell.length_b   1.000
_cell.length_c   1.000
_cell.angle_alpha   90.00
_cell.angle_beta   90.00
_cell.angle_gamma   90.00
#
_symmetry.space_group_name_H-M   'P 1'
#
loop_
_entity.id
_entity.type
_entity.pdbx_description
1 polymer ?
#
loop_
_entity_poly.entity_id
_entity_poly.type
_entity_poly.pdbx_seq_one_letter_code
_entity_poly.pdbx_strand_id
1 'polypeptide(L)'
;MNKTTFILLITLIISYINTAYIQAQTQRVTVQGSILEKDTQFPVEQATIQLLSLPDSNYVKGISSLEQGKFSLTTLPGRFLLKISFIGLATEYKPLQINTTQTIVQLGKIELKPDAVLLNETVIVAQAPPVVVTGDTTAYNTSAYRVSEGAALEELVKKLPGAEIN
;
A
#
# COMPACT_ATOMS: atom_id res chain seq x y z
N MET A 1 51.26 -32.61 39.38
CA MET A 1 51.04 -31.86 38.13
C MET A 1 52.01 -30.69 38.11
N ASN A 2 52.92 -30.65 37.13
CA ASN A 2 53.95 -29.63 37.08
C ASN A 2 53.29 -28.25 36.73
N LYS A 3 53.83 -27.17 37.35
CA LYS A 3 53.29 -25.81 37.10
C LYS A 3 53.19 -25.47 35.57
N THR A 4 54.14 -25.95 34.79
CA THR A 4 54.18 -25.78 33.32
C THR A 4 53.06 -26.52 32.62
N THR A 5 52.70 -27.75 33.04
CA THR A 5 51.58 -28.52 32.46
C THR A 5 50.22 -27.90 32.79
N PHE A 6 50.11 -27.30 34.01
CA PHE A 6 48.90 -26.61 34.45
C PHE A 6 48.66 -25.32 33.63
N ILE A 7 49.72 -24.55 33.37
CA ILE A 7 49.63 -23.34 32.53
C ILE A 7 49.29 -23.68 31.10
N LEU A 8 49.88 -24.73 30.53
CA LEU A 8 49.56 -25.19 29.18
C LEU A 8 48.09 -25.65 29.01
N LEU A 9 47.54 -26.28 30.04
CA LEU A 9 46.16 -26.73 30.05
C LEU A 9 45.19 -25.55 30.12
N ILE A 10 45.49 -24.53 30.92
CA ILE A 10 44.69 -23.27 31.00
C ILE A 10 44.73 -22.49 29.67
N THR A 11 45.88 -22.37 29.03
CA THR A 11 45.98 -21.68 27.75
C THR A 11 45.23 -22.39 26.66
N LEU A 12 45.21 -23.73 26.65
CA LEU A 12 44.41 -24.53 25.71
C LEU A 12 42.92 -24.34 25.95
N ILE A 13 42.46 -24.30 27.18
CA ILE A 13 41.05 -24.06 27.52
C ILE A 13 40.61 -22.65 27.11
N ILE A 14 41.45 -21.62 27.37
CA ILE A 14 41.18 -20.24 26.99
C ILE A 14 41.13 -20.11 25.44
N SER A 15 41.99 -20.80 24.70
CA SER A 15 41.97 -20.86 23.25
C SER A 15 40.68 -21.48 22.71
N TYR A 16 40.19 -22.54 23.34
CA TYR A 16 38.96 -23.23 22.96
C TYR A 16 37.70 -22.36 23.19
N ILE A 17 37.69 -21.57 24.28
CA ILE A 17 36.58 -20.66 24.59
C ILE A 17 36.48 -19.53 23.57
N ASN A 18 37.61 -19.00 23.06
CA ASN A 18 37.60 -17.92 22.07
C ASN A 18 37.06 -18.35 20.70
N THR A 19 37.20 -19.62 20.30
CA THR A 19 36.65 -20.09 19.01
C THR A 19 35.12 -20.22 19.02
N ALA A 20 34.51 -20.40 20.19
CA ALA A 20 33.06 -20.57 20.29
C ALA A 20 32.27 -19.25 20.08
N TYR A 21 32.87 -18.10 20.30
CA TYR A 21 32.20 -16.79 20.12
C TYR A 21 32.11 -16.31 18.67
N ILE A 22 32.87 -16.88 17.74
CA ILE A 22 32.95 -16.41 16.33
C ILE A 22 31.73 -16.84 15.50
N GLN A 23 30.97 -17.84 15.95
CA GLN A 23 29.84 -18.40 15.16
C GLN A 23 28.50 -17.68 15.35
N ALA A 24 28.41 -16.69 16.25
CA ALA A 24 27.14 -16.00 16.55
C ALA A 24 26.85 -14.76 15.69
N GLN A 25 27.61 -14.50 14.63
CA GLN A 25 27.28 -13.42 13.70
C GLN A 25 26.08 -13.84 12.87
N THR A 26 24.89 -13.44 13.29
CA THR A 26 23.68 -13.63 12.53
C THR A 26 23.81 -12.88 11.19
N GLN A 27 24.01 -13.65 10.13
CA GLN A 27 24.18 -13.10 8.78
C GLN A 27 22.94 -12.30 8.38
N ARG A 28 23.14 -11.04 8.06
CA ARG A 28 22.08 -10.19 7.50
C ARG A 28 21.94 -10.46 6.01
N VAL A 29 20.71 -10.46 5.53
CA VAL A 29 20.36 -10.69 4.13
C VAL A 29 19.76 -9.42 3.56
N THR A 30 20.19 -9.05 2.37
CA THR A 30 19.65 -7.89 1.65
C THR A 30 18.59 -8.34 0.66
N VAL A 31 17.37 -7.82 0.82
CA VAL A 31 16.26 -8.01 -0.13
C VAL A 31 16.20 -6.79 -1.02
N GLN A 32 16.22 -6.98 -2.33
CA GLN A 32 16.20 -5.88 -3.28
C GLN A 32 15.33 -6.17 -4.50
N GLY A 33 14.83 -5.11 -5.13
CA GLY A 33 13.97 -5.19 -6.30
C GLY A 33 13.65 -3.81 -6.84
N SER A 34 12.73 -3.76 -7.80
CA SER A 34 12.18 -2.53 -8.35
C SER A 34 10.67 -2.59 -8.46
N ILE A 35 10.01 -1.46 -8.25
CA ILE A 35 8.57 -1.32 -8.29
C ILE A 35 8.18 -0.55 -9.56
N LEU A 36 7.24 -1.10 -10.32
CA LEU A 36 6.70 -0.51 -11.53
C LEU A 36 5.17 -0.45 -11.44
N GLU A 37 4.58 0.52 -12.07
CA GLU A 37 3.15 0.49 -12.35
C GLU A 37 2.88 -0.49 -13.51
N LYS A 38 1.87 -1.34 -13.35
CA LYS A 38 1.62 -2.44 -14.29
C LYS A 38 1.29 -1.96 -15.71
N ASP A 39 0.44 -0.96 -15.83
CA ASP A 39 -0.13 -0.54 -17.11
C ASP A 39 0.83 0.35 -17.90
N THR A 40 1.52 1.24 -17.24
CA THR A 40 2.44 2.20 -17.85
C THR A 40 3.89 1.72 -17.91
N GLN A 41 4.24 0.72 -17.08
CA GLN A 41 5.61 0.25 -16.85
C GLN A 41 6.55 1.34 -16.32
N PHE A 42 6.01 2.46 -15.84
CA PHE A 42 6.82 3.50 -15.21
C PHE A 42 7.25 3.08 -13.81
N PRO A 43 8.48 3.46 -13.41
CA PRO A 43 8.96 3.21 -12.07
C PRO A 43 8.15 3.99 -11.03
N VAL A 44 7.78 3.31 -9.94
CA VAL A 44 7.06 3.92 -8.83
C VAL A 44 8.07 4.32 -7.77
N GLU A 45 8.35 5.62 -7.68
CA GLU A 45 9.22 6.20 -6.67
C GLU A 45 8.43 6.56 -5.42
N GLN A 46 9.09 6.56 -4.24
CA GLN A 46 8.45 6.85 -2.96
C GLN A 46 7.35 5.85 -2.54
N ALA A 47 7.25 4.69 -3.18
CA ALA A 47 6.36 3.64 -2.71
C ALA A 47 6.80 3.15 -1.32
N THR A 48 5.85 2.92 -0.44
CA THR A 48 6.12 2.41 0.91
C THR A 48 6.26 0.89 0.87
N ILE A 49 7.41 0.39 1.31
CA ILE A 49 7.72 -1.04 1.43
C ILE A 49 7.84 -1.39 2.91
N GLN A 50 6.99 -2.28 3.41
CA GLN A 50 6.99 -2.76 4.79
C GLN A 50 7.28 -4.24 4.83
N LEU A 51 8.19 -4.63 5.71
CA LEU A 51 8.47 -6.02 6.03
C LEU A 51 7.74 -6.40 7.31
N LEU A 52 6.88 -7.41 7.23
CA LEU A 52 6.09 -7.93 8.33
C LEU A 52 6.56 -9.35 8.65
N SER A 53 6.71 -9.71 9.92
CA SER A 53 7.07 -11.08 10.33
C SER A 53 5.86 -12.00 10.25
N LEU A 54 6.05 -13.25 9.83
CA LEU A 54 5.01 -14.27 9.87
C LEU A 54 5.23 -15.21 11.07
N PRO A 55 4.15 -15.72 11.72
CA PRO A 55 2.74 -15.66 11.25
C PRO A 55 1.96 -14.40 11.65
N ASP A 56 2.40 -13.64 12.64
CA ASP A 56 1.59 -12.61 13.33
C ASP A 56 1.52 -11.27 12.58
N SER A 57 2.18 -11.15 11.42
CA SER A 57 2.25 -9.92 10.61
C SER A 57 2.74 -8.68 11.38
N ASN A 58 3.59 -8.89 12.40
CA ASN A 58 4.18 -7.79 13.15
C ASN A 58 5.15 -6.99 12.29
N TYR A 59 5.09 -5.66 12.42
CA TYR A 59 6.00 -4.76 11.72
C TYR A 59 7.46 -4.98 12.14
N VAL A 60 8.32 -5.21 11.17
CA VAL A 60 9.77 -5.39 11.37
C VAL A 60 10.54 -4.16 10.92
N LYS A 61 10.30 -3.71 9.69
CA LYS A 61 11.01 -2.60 9.07
C LYS A 61 10.25 -2.03 7.89
N GLY A 62 10.44 -0.72 7.61
CA GLY A 62 9.90 -0.06 6.42
C GLY A 62 10.95 0.81 5.75
N ILE A 63 10.84 0.93 4.44
CA ILE A 63 11.61 1.81 3.59
C ILE A 63 10.71 2.38 2.49
N SER A 64 11.20 3.39 1.77
CA SER A 64 10.58 3.85 0.53
C SER A 64 11.41 3.43 -0.67
N SER A 65 10.76 3.23 -1.84
CA SER A 65 11.48 3.08 -3.09
C SER A 65 12.18 4.39 -3.46
N LEU A 66 13.35 4.24 -4.07
CA LEU A 66 14.22 5.32 -4.53
C LEU A 66 13.97 5.58 -6.03
N GLU A 67 14.88 6.33 -6.63
CA GLU A 67 14.89 6.57 -8.08
C GLU A 67 14.78 5.27 -8.88
N GLN A 68 14.07 5.32 -10.00
CA GLN A 68 13.76 4.18 -10.85
C GLN A 68 12.97 3.06 -10.13
N GLY A 69 12.24 3.41 -9.03
CA GLY A 69 11.46 2.46 -8.25
C GLY A 69 12.27 1.43 -7.48
N LYS A 70 13.60 1.56 -7.41
CA LYS A 70 14.50 0.60 -6.77
C LYS A 70 14.38 0.65 -5.25
N PHE A 71 14.52 -0.51 -4.60
CA PHE A 71 14.60 -0.60 -3.16
C PHE A 71 15.61 -1.65 -2.70
N SER A 72 16.15 -1.44 -1.51
CA SER A 72 17.08 -2.35 -0.85
C SER A 72 16.85 -2.33 0.66
N LEU A 73 16.52 -3.49 1.23
CA LEU A 73 16.17 -3.66 2.63
C LEU A 73 16.98 -4.80 3.23
N THR A 74 17.63 -4.55 4.37
CA THR A 74 18.43 -5.57 5.07
C THR A 74 17.67 -6.09 6.28
N THR A 75 17.59 -7.44 6.40
CA THR A 75 16.92 -8.13 7.50
C THR A 75 17.69 -9.38 7.93
N LEU A 76 17.21 -10.03 8.97
CA LEU A 76 17.67 -11.36 9.40
C LEU A 76 16.93 -12.44 8.61
N PRO A 77 17.47 -13.68 8.55
CA PRO A 77 16.75 -14.82 8.01
C PRO A 77 15.42 -15.06 8.75
N GLY A 78 14.40 -15.51 8.01
CA GLY A 78 13.08 -15.75 8.56
C GLY A 78 11.98 -15.81 7.51
N ARG A 79 10.73 -15.91 7.95
CA ARG A 79 9.54 -15.83 7.10
C ARG A 79 8.88 -14.48 7.27
N PHE A 80 8.63 -13.83 6.16
CA PHE A 80 8.10 -12.47 6.12
C PHE A 80 7.00 -12.31 5.08
N LEU A 81 6.20 -11.27 5.26
CA LEU A 81 5.29 -10.74 4.26
C LEU A 81 5.79 -9.35 3.87
N LEU A 82 6.14 -9.15 2.63
CA LEU A 82 6.49 -7.84 2.07
C LEU A 82 5.19 -7.18 1.61
N LYS A 83 4.84 -6.06 2.24
CA LYS A 83 3.70 -5.22 1.88
C LYS A 83 4.22 -4.00 1.13
N ILE A 84 3.71 -3.75 -0.07
CA ILE A 84 4.09 -2.63 -0.92
C ILE A 84 2.84 -1.82 -1.22
N SER A 85 2.87 -0.53 -0.94
CA SER A 85 1.74 0.37 -1.14
C SER A 85 2.19 1.71 -1.71
N PHE A 86 1.35 2.27 -2.58
CA PHE A 86 1.51 3.61 -3.13
C PHE A 86 0.12 4.21 -3.36
N ILE A 87 0.02 5.55 -3.26
CA ILE A 87 -1.27 6.22 -3.46
C ILE A 87 -1.77 6.03 -4.90
N GLY A 88 -3.04 5.68 -5.06
CA GLY A 88 -3.63 5.41 -6.39
C GLY A 88 -3.34 4.01 -6.96
N LEU A 89 -2.51 3.20 -6.27
CA LEU A 89 -2.21 1.83 -6.68
C LEU A 89 -2.65 0.81 -5.62
N ALA A 90 -3.11 -0.34 -6.06
CA ALA A 90 -3.52 -1.44 -5.20
C ALA A 90 -2.32 -1.97 -4.40
N THR A 91 -2.52 -2.18 -3.10
CA THR A 91 -1.48 -2.73 -2.22
C THR A 91 -1.14 -4.16 -2.62
N GLU A 92 0.15 -4.45 -2.82
CA GLU A 92 0.66 -5.78 -3.14
C GLU A 92 1.28 -6.43 -1.91
N TYR A 93 1.03 -7.74 -1.74
CA TYR A 93 1.56 -8.56 -0.66
C TYR A 93 2.37 -9.71 -1.23
N LYS A 94 3.64 -9.83 -0.87
CA LYS A 94 4.54 -10.88 -1.36
C LYS A 94 5.13 -11.67 -0.20
N PRO A 95 4.81 -12.97 -0.04
CA PRO A 95 5.43 -13.80 0.98
C PRO A 95 6.91 -14.04 0.63
N LEU A 96 7.78 -13.94 1.62
CA LEU A 96 9.22 -14.14 1.50
C LEU A 96 9.70 -15.16 2.53
N GLN A 97 10.52 -16.10 2.07
CA GLN A 97 11.29 -16.97 2.93
C GLN A 97 12.77 -16.72 2.71
N ILE A 98 13.44 -16.22 3.73
CA ILE A 98 14.85 -15.82 3.69
C ILE A 98 15.66 -16.84 4.48
N ASN A 99 16.56 -17.54 3.82
CA ASN A 99 17.40 -18.56 4.40
C ASN A 99 18.75 -18.01 4.84
N THR A 100 19.40 -18.69 5.80
CA THR A 100 20.72 -18.30 6.34
C THR A 100 21.85 -18.39 5.33
N THR A 101 21.68 -19.12 4.24
CA THR A 101 22.70 -19.31 3.19
C THR A 101 22.72 -18.20 2.16
N GLN A 102 21.68 -17.34 2.15
CA GLN A 102 21.54 -16.25 1.17
C GLN A 102 22.12 -14.95 1.73
N THR A 103 22.91 -14.24 0.93
CA THR A 103 23.36 -12.88 1.26
C THR A 103 22.46 -11.84 0.62
N ILE A 104 21.92 -12.14 -0.58
CA ILE A 104 21.05 -11.26 -1.35
C ILE A 104 19.85 -12.06 -1.86
N VAL A 105 18.65 -11.49 -1.72
CA VAL A 105 17.41 -11.98 -2.31
C VAL A 105 16.94 -10.96 -3.35
N GLN A 106 16.99 -11.35 -4.62
CA GLN A 106 16.51 -10.54 -5.74
C GLN A 106 15.04 -10.84 -6.00
N LEU A 107 14.18 -9.85 -5.83
CA LEU A 107 12.74 -9.97 -6.12
C LEU A 107 12.38 -9.61 -7.56
N GLY A 108 13.34 -9.00 -8.29
CA GLY A 108 13.10 -8.51 -9.65
C GLY A 108 12.15 -7.33 -9.69
N LYS A 109 11.36 -7.26 -10.75
CA LYS A 109 10.33 -6.25 -10.95
C LYS A 109 9.04 -6.67 -10.23
N ILE A 110 8.46 -5.76 -9.48
CA ILE A 110 7.17 -5.93 -8.80
C ILE A 110 6.22 -4.91 -9.42
N GLU A 111 5.13 -5.40 -9.97
CA GLU A 111 4.14 -4.58 -10.66
C GLU A 111 2.97 -4.28 -9.74
N LEU A 112 2.67 -3.00 -9.51
CA LEU A 112 1.48 -2.53 -8.82
C LEU A 112 0.39 -2.20 -9.83
N LYS A 113 -0.82 -2.65 -9.58
CA LYS A 113 -2.00 -2.35 -10.42
C LYS A 113 -2.63 -1.02 -9.96
N PRO A 114 -3.25 -0.26 -10.86
CA PRO A 114 -4.11 0.84 -10.46
C PRO A 114 -5.20 0.38 -9.48
N ASP A 115 -5.49 1.19 -8.45
CA ASP A 115 -6.58 0.90 -7.54
C ASP A 115 -7.90 1.41 -8.13
N ALA A 116 -8.66 0.51 -8.74
CA ALA A 116 -9.94 0.81 -9.37
C ALA A 116 -10.98 1.40 -8.40
N VAL A 117 -10.82 1.19 -7.09
CA VAL A 117 -11.74 1.74 -6.08
C VAL A 117 -11.55 3.25 -5.92
N LEU A 118 -10.31 3.76 -6.09
CA LEU A 118 -10.02 5.19 -6.04
C LEU A 118 -10.39 5.92 -7.34
N LEU A 119 -10.59 5.20 -8.44
CA LEU A 119 -10.96 5.74 -9.74
C LEU A 119 -12.48 5.75 -9.99
N ASN A 120 -13.31 5.38 -9.03
CA ASN A 120 -14.72 5.62 -9.11
C ASN A 120 -14.94 7.15 -9.10
N GLU A 121 -15.07 7.66 -10.31
CA GLU A 121 -15.45 9.02 -10.60
C GLU A 121 -16.65 9.39 -9.76
N THR A 122 -16.49 10.33 -8.85
CA THR A 122 -17.63 10.96 -8.20
C THR A 122 -18.33 11.75 -9.31
N VAL A 123 -19.29 11.13 -9.97
CA VAL A 123 -20.18 11.82 -10.88
C VAL A 123 -20.95 12.82 -10.01
N ILE A 124 -20.48 14.04 -9.96
CA ILE A 124 -21.23 15.15 -9.41
C ILE A 124 -22.35 15.39 -10.40
N VAL A 125 -23.49 14.73 -10.18
CA VAL A 125 -24.73 15.08 -10.87
C VAL A 125 -25.10 16.46 -10.30
N ALA A 126 -24.67 17.52 -10.98
CA ALA A 126 -25.17 18.85 -10.72
C ALA A 126 -26.67 18.83 -11.05
N GLN A 127 -27.51 18.71 -10.05
CA GLN A 127 -28.94 18.94 -10.24
C GLN A 127 -29.11 20.41 -10.53
N ALA A 128 -29.62 20.72 -11.73
CA ALA A 128 -30.03 22.08 -12.05
C ALA A 128 -31.02 22.56 -10.98
N PRO A 129 -30.91 23.80 -10.51
CA PRO A 129 -31.80 24.33 -9.49
C PRO A 129 -33.25 24.19 -9.95
N PRO A 130 -34.17 23.81 -9.06
CA PRO A 130 -35.58 23.58 -9.40
C PRO A 130 -36.28 24.83 -9.94
N VAL A 131 -35.82 26.01 -9.56
CA VAL A 131 -36.36 27.30 -9.97
C VAL A 131 -35.23 28.24 -10.35
N VAL A 132 -35.34 28.89 -11.52
CA VAL A 132 -34.43 29.94 -11.98
C VAL A 132 -35.27 31.21 -12.20
N VAL A 133 -34.92 32.27 -11.48
CA VAL A 133 -35.54 33.59 -11.66
C VAL A 133 -34.62 34.48 -12.49
N THR A 134 -35.08 34.93 -13.65
CA THR A 134 -34.32 35.85 -14.53
C THR A 134 -35.20 37.06 -14.86
N GLY A 135 -34.88 38.17 -14.19
CA GLY A 135 -35.68 39.38 -14.31
C GLY A 135 -37.11 39.21 -13.81
N ASP A 136 -38.09 39.38 -14.67
CA ASP A 136 -39.53 39.25 -14.36
C ASP A 136 -40.06 37.82 -14.69
N THR A 137 -39.18 36.90 -15.05
CA THR A 137 -39.59 35.54 -15.47
C THR A 137 -39.06 34.47 -14.52
N THR A 138 -39.95 33.60 -14.06
CA THR A 138 -39.61 32.41 -13.25
C THR A 138 -39.69 31.16 -14.09
N ALA A 139 -38.55 30.49 -14.32
CA ALA A 139 -38.47 29.24 -15.03
C ALA A 139 -38.36 28.07 -14.03
N TYR A 140 -39.25 27.09 -14.19
CA TYR A 140 -39.25 25.89 -13.38
C TYR A 140 -38.61 24.72 -14.13
N ASN A 141 -37.64 24.08 -13.52
CA ASN A 141 -37.07 22.87 -14.07
C ASN A 141 -37.96 21.68 -13.70
N THR A 142 -38.79 21.24 -14.63
CA THR A 142 -39.78 20.16 -14.42
C THR A 142 -39.14 18.83 -14.04
N SER A 143 -37.91 18.57 -14.42
CA SER A 143 -37.20 17.33 -14.06
C SER A 143 -36.83 17.26 -12.55
N ALA A 144 -36.84 18.38 -11.85
CA ALA A 144 -36.62 18.44 -10.39
C ALA A 144 -37.86 18.06 -9.56
N TYR A 145 -39.05 18.01 -10.19
CA TYR A 145 -40.29 17.65 -9.52
C TYR A 145 -40.73 16.24 -9.93
N ARG A 146 -40.81 15.34 -8.94
CA ARG A 146 -41.26 13.97 -9.18
C ARG A 146 -42.78 13.94 -9.38
N VAL A 147 -43.20 13.60 -10.58
CA VAL A 147 -44.59 13.29 -10.91
C VAL A 147 -44.64 11.87 -11.48
N SER A 148 -45.79 11.20 -11.39
CA SER A 148 -45.99 9.87 -11.90
C SER A 148 -45.87 9.85 -13.43
N GLU A 149 -45.31 8.79 -13.98
CA GLU A 149 -45.19 8.64 -15.44
C GLU A 149 -46.60 8.65 -16.05
N GLY A 150 -46.90 9.59 -16.97
CA GLY A 150 -48.21 9.80 -17.53
C GLY A 150 -49.11 10.77 -16.75
N ALA A 151 -48.64 11.44 -15.69
CA ALA A 151 -49.39 12.43 -14.98
C ALA A 151 -49.80 13.63 -15.83
N ALA A 152 -51.00 14.14 -15.64
CA ALA A 152 -51.51 15.32 -16.35
C ALA A 152 -50.69 16.56 -15.94
N LEU A 153 -50.56 17.53 -16.84
CA LEU A 153 -49.87 18.81 -16.61
C LEU A 153 -50.34 19.51 -15.36
N GLU A 154 -51.63 19.38 -15.03
CA GLU A 154 -52.30 19.92 -13.83
C GLU A 154 -51.63 19.43 -12.52
N GLU A 155 -51.24 18.17 -12.44
CA GLU A 155 -50.59 17.60 -11.26
C GLU A 155 -49.16 18.19 -11.07
N LEU A 156 -48.46 18.46 -12.14
CA LEU A 156 -47.17 19.13 -12.11
C LEU A 156 -47.34 20.56 -11.61
N VAL A 157 -48.32 21.32 -12.16
CA VAL A 157 -48.54 22.72 -11.81
C VAL A 157 -48.91 22.88 -10.36
N LYS A 158 -49.70 21.96 -9.75
CA LYS A 158 -50.03 21.95 -8.30
C LYS A 158 -48.79 21.80 -7.41
N LYS A 159 -47.69 21.25 -7.90
CA LYS A 159 -46.44 21.09 -7.14
C LYS A 159 -45.49 22.27 -7.29
N LEU A 160 -45.78 23.22 -8.17
CA LEU A 160 -44.94 24.38 -8.36
C LEU A 160 -45.22 25.47 -7.32
N PRO A 161 -44.20 25.99 -6.62
CA PRO A 161 -44.37 27.00 -5.62
C PRO A 161 -44.93 28.33 -6.27
N GLY A 162 -46.05 28.83 -5.80
CA GLY A 162 -46.66 30.06 -6.29
C GLY A 162 -47.62 29.90 -7.50
N ALA A 163 -47.91 28.69 -7.95
CA ALA A 163 -48.88 28.44 -9.00
C ALA A 163 -50.25 28.10 -8.39
N GLU A 164 -51.28 28.81 -8.78
CA GLU A 164 -52.69 28.54 -8.41
C GLU A 164 -53.45 28.18 -9.71
N ILE A 165 -54.31 27.16 -9.61
CA ILE A 165 -55.18 26.73 -10.70
C ILE A 165 -56.58 27.16 -10.31
N ASN A 166 -57.16 28.12 -11.04
CA ASN A 166 -58.57 28.50 -10.90
C ASN A 166 -59.49 27.58 -11.71
#